data_722bf3158c75db6561457c6310c693c0
#
_entry.id   722bf3158c75db6561457c6310c693c0
#
_cell.length_a   1.000
_cell.length_b   1.000
_cell.length_c   1.000
_cell.angle_alpha   90.00
_cell.angle_beta   90.00
_cell.angle_gamma   90.00
#
_symmetry.space_group_name_H-M   'P 1'
#
loop_
_entity.id
_entity.type
_entity.pdbx_description
1 polymer ?
#
loop_
_entity_poly.entity_id
_entity_poly.type
_entity_poly.pdbx_seq_one_letter_code
_entity_poly.pdbx_strand_id
1 'polypeptide(L)'
;MKIRAIILSALILCGISAVIMYSRAAQPQQKSSVITQAINDKNTPMVIKNLILKMKEQMEVNDDQFPELIKEVENYTNSCADSASVAVLHSMLAEMYQNYYQRNQWTINQRTQLSGYIPEDIRVWTSNLFTDKIKEEIDLSLRPTA
;
A
#
# COMPACT_ATOMS: atom_id res chain seq x y z
N MET A 1 -27.85 -40.46 -25.83
CA MET A 1 -27.13 -39.28 -26.34
C MET A 1 -27.18 -38.05 -25.40
N LYS A 2 -28.26 -37.79 -24.64
CA LYS A 2 -28.41 -36.60 -23.79
C LYS A 2 -27.49 -36.55 -22.53
N ILE A 3 -27.13 -37.68 -21.96
CA ILE A 3 -26.28 -37.73 -20.73
C ILE A 3 -24.81 -37.35 -21.01
N ARG A 4 -24.27 -37.69 -22.18
CA ARG A 4 -22.88 -37.34 -22.56
C ARG A 4 -22.69 -35.82 -22.78
N ALA A 5 -23.70 -35.12 -23.24
CA ALA A 5 -23.67 -33.66 -23.42
C ALA A 5 -23.67 -32.90 -22.09
N ILE A 6 -24.39 -33.41 -21.07
CA ILE A 6 -24.45 -32.80 -19.73
C ILE A 6 -23.11 -32.95 -18.98
N ILE A 7 -22.43 -34.09 -19.13
CA ILE A 7 -21.12 -34.33 -18.50
C ILE A 7 -20.04 -33.44 -19.13
N LEU A 8 -20.07 -33.24 -20.46
CA LEU A 8 -19.12 -32.35 -21.13
C LEU A 8 -19.29 -30.89 -20.72
N SER A 9 -20.53 -30.41 -20.56
CA SER A 9 -20.79 -29.03 -20.13
C SER A 9 -20.38 -28.76 -18.68
N ALA A 10 -20.52 -29.75 -17.79
CA ALA A 10 -20.10 -29.62 -16.40
C ALA A 10 -18.55 -29.57 -16.27
N LEU A 11 -17.82 -30.32 -17.09
CA LEU A 11 -16.36 -30.29 -17.11
C LEU A 11 -15.80 -28.96 -17.64
N ILE A 12 -16.45 -28.35 -18.64
CA ILE A 12 -16.04 -27.05 -19.18
C ILE A 12 -16.28 -25.93 -18.14
N LEU A 13 -17.41 -25.94 -17.42
CA LEU A 13 -17.69 -24.97 -16.36
C LEU A 13 -16.73 -25.07 -15.18
N CYS A 14 -16.33 -26.31 -14.81
CA CYS A 14 -15.36 -26.53 -13.74
C CYS A 14 -13.95 -26.07 -14.15
N GLY A 15 -13.55 -26.25 -15.39
CA GLY A 15 -12.28 -25.79 -15.96
C GLY A 15 -12.15 -24.27 -15.98
N ILE A 16 -13.21 -23.57 -16.37
CA ILE A 16 -13.24 -22.09 -16.41
C ILE A 16 -13.18 -21.50 -15.01
N SER A 17 -13.88 -22.09 -14.04
CA SER A 17 -13.83 -21.64 -12.63
C SER A 17 -12.44 -21.81 -12.02
N ALA A 18 -11.74 -22.90 -12.33
CA ALA A 18 -10.39 -23.16 -11.86
C ALA A 18 -9.37 -22.16 -12.46
N VAL A 19 -9.51 -21.82 -13.75
CA VAL A 19 -8.63 -20.83 -14.41
C VAL A 19 -8.83 -19.44 -13.84
N ILE A 20 -10.08 -19.04 -13.54
CA ILE A 20 -10.37 -17.74 -12.93
C ILE A 20 -9.83 -17.66 -11.49
N MET A 21 -9.92 -18.74 -10.72
CA MET A 21 -9.31 -18.79 -9.37
C MET A 21 -7.78 -18.78 -9.43
N TYR A 22 -7.17 -19.47 -10.37
CA TYR A 22 -5.70 -19.47 -10.54
C TYR A 22 -5.17 -18.09 -10.96
N SER A 23 -5.86 -17.37 -11.84
CA SER A 23 -5.45 -16.03 -12.25
C SER A 23 -5.60 -14.99 -11.13
N ARG A 24 -6.55 -15.17 -10.20
CA ARG A 24 -6.76 -14.26 -9.08
C ARG A 24 -5.79 -14.49 -7.92
N ALA A 25 -5.29 -15.70 -7.74
CA ALA A 25 -4.31 -16.04 -6.70
C ALA A 25 -2.86 -15.68 -7.08
N ALA A 26 -2.55 -15.54 -8.37
CA ALA A 26 -1.19 -15.26 -8.86
C ALA A 26 -0.79 -13.78 -8.84
N GLN A 27 -1.73 -12.83 -8.70
CA GLN A 27 -1.45 -11.40 -8.80
C GLN A 27 -0.65 -10.78 -7.63
N PRO A 28 -0.87 -11.11 -6.34
CA PRO A 28 -0.12 -10.44 -5.26
C PRO A 28 1.36 -10.85 -5.21
N GLN A 29 1.69 -12.07 -5.53
CA GLN A 29 3.09 -12.55 -5.50
C GLN A 29 3.94 -11.97 -6.64
N GLN A 30 3.37 -11.76 -7.81
CA GLN A 30 4.09 -11.22 -8.97
C GLN A 30 4.45 -9.74 -8.78
N LYS A 31 3.58 -8.94 -8.14
CA LYS A 31 3.86 -7.53 -7.85
C LYS A 31 4.95 -7.34 -6.80
N SER A 32 4.97 -8.17 -5.76
CA SER A 32 6.03 -8.14 -4.74
C SER A 32 7.41 -8.47 -5.34
N SER A 33 7.48 -9.40 -6.28
CA SER A 33 8.72 -9.75 -6.95
C SER A 33 9.28 -8.64 -7.84
N VAL A 34 8.41 -7.87 -8.52
CA VAL A 34 8.81 -6.74 -9.37
C VAL A 34 9.41 -5.60 -8.55
N ILE A 35 8.81 -5.27 -7.38
CA ILE A 35 9.37 -4.25 -6.48
C ILE A 35 10.73 -4.70 -5.96
N THR A 36 10.85 -5.93 -5.48
CA THR A 36 12.10 -6.48 -4.97
C THR A 36 13.20 -6.48 -6.04
N GLN A 37 12.86 -6.84 -7.27
CA GLN A 37 13.81 -6.80 -8.39
C GLN A 37 14.25 -5.37 -8.70
N ALA A 38 13.32 -4.40 -8.76
CA ALA A 38 13.63 -3.00 -9.01
C ALA A 38 14.53 -2.40 -7.93
N ILE A 39 14.36 -2.81 -6.66
CA ILE A 39 15.23 -2.42 -5.54
C ILE A 39 16.64 -2.99 -5.75
N ASN A 40 16.76 -4.27 -6.10
CA ASN A 40 18.05 -4.92 -6.35
C ASN A 40 18.78 -4.30 -7.54
N ASP A 41 18.05 -3.92 -8.58
CA ASP A 41 18.58 -3.27 -9.79
C ASP A 41 18.87 -1.76 -9.58
N LYS A 42 18.64 -1.23 -8.36
CA LYS A 42 18.75 0.20 -8.01
C LYS A 42 17.95 1.11 -8.94
N ASN A 43 16.83 0.63 -9.44
CA ASN A 43 15.92 1.36 -10.32
C ASN A 43 14.85 2.11 -9.52
N THR A 44 15.27 3.17 -8.85
CA THR A 44 14.39 3.97 -7.96
C THR A 44 13.09 4.44 -8.63
N PRO A 45 13.09 4.98 -9.88
CA PRO A 45 11.84 5.36 -10.54
C PRO A 45 10.87 4.21 -10.73
N MET A 46 11.36 3.00 -11.00
CA MET A 46 10.52 1.82 -11.15
C MET A 46 9.94 1.38 -9.81
N VAL A 47 10.71 1.45 -8.73
CA VAL A 47 10.23 1.17 -7.36
C VAL A 47 9.09 2.12 -7.00
N ILE A 48 9.30 3.43 -7.15
CA ILE A 48 8.28 4.45 -6.86
C ILE A 48 7.01 4.22 -7.68
N LYS A 49 7.13 3.97 -8.98
CA LYS A 49 5.99 3.65 -9.84
C LYS A 49 5.19 2.46 -9.32
N ASN A 50 5.85 1.39 -8.93
CA ASN A 50 5.17 0.19 -8.43
C ASN A 50 4.54 0.41 -7.05
N LEU A 51 5.19 1.20 -6.17
CA LEU A 51 4.61 1.59 -4.88
C LEU A 51 3.35 2.44 -5.07
N ILE A 52 3.35 3.40 -6.00
CA ILE A 52 2.16 4.21 -6.33
C ILE A 52 1.02 3.32 -6.85
N LEU A 53 1.30 2.36 -7.72
CA LEU A 53 0.29 1.45 -8.22
C LEU A 53 -0.29 0.57 -7.11
N LYS A 54 0.56 0.08 -6.20
CA LYS A 54 0.15 -0.71 -5.04
C LYS A 54 -0.69 0.12 -4.06
N MET A 55 -0.29 1.37 -3.81
CA MET A 55 -1.05 2.31 -2.99
C MET A 55 -2.47 2.52 -3.55
N LYS A 56 -2.59 2.85 -4.84
CA LYS A 56 -3.89 3.07 -5.49
C LYS A 56 -4.80 1.84 -5.39
N GLU A 57 -4.26 0.66 -5.63
CA GLU A 57 -5.00 -0.59 -5.54
C GLU A 57 -5.52 -0.84 -4.11
N GLN A 58 -4.69 -0.64 -3.09
CA GLN A 58 -5.12 -0.81 -1.70
C GLN A 58 -6.09 0.27 -1.24
N MET A 59 -5.95 1.48 -1.76
CA MET A 59 -6.93 2.55 -1.50
C MET A 59 -8.32 2.22 -2.06
N GLU A 60 -8.42 1.53 -3.18
CA GLU A 60 -9.71 1.14 -3.78
C GLU A 60 -10.38 0.00 -3.00
N VAL A 61 -9.60 -0.95 -2.48
CA VAL A 61 -10.11 -2.17 -1.81
C VAL A 61 -10.40 -1.95 -0.33
N ASN A 62 -9.96 -0.83 0.28
CA ASN A 62 -10.03 -0.57 1.73
C ASN A 62 -9.41 -1.71 2.55
N ASP A 63 -8.20 -2.12 2.17
CA ASP A 63 -7.51 -3.27 2.72
C ASP A 63 -6.91 -2.97 4.10
N ASP A 64 -7.11 -3.88 5.05
CA ASP A 64 -6.48 -3.85 6.39
C ASP A 64 -4.94 -3.90 6.34
N GLN A 65 -4.36 -4.21 5.17
CA GLN A 65 -2.91 -4.21 4.92
C GLN A 65 -2.34 -2.83 4.57
N PHE A 66 -3.18 -1.79 4.46
CA PHE A 66 -2.71 -0.45 4.14
C PHE A 66 -1.66 0.10 5.14
N PRO A 67 -1.76 -0.14 6.46
CA PRO A 67 -0.70 0.22 7.42
C PRO A 67 0.66 -0.44 7.15
N GLU A 68 0.67 -1.69 6.69
CA GLU A 68 1.88 -2.41 6.31
C GLU A 68 2.53 -1.80 5.06
N LEU A 69 1.72 -1.33 4.11
CA LEU A 69 2.23 -0.62 2.95
C LEU A 69 2.87 0.72 3.34
N ILE A 70 2.29 1.46 4.29
CA ILE A 70 2.90 2.67 4.82
C ILE A 70 4.30 2.37 5.35
N LYS A 71 4.45 1.33 6.19
CA LYS A 71 5.77 0.90 6.72
C LYS A 71 6.75 0.50 5.62
N GLU A 72 6.28 -0.17 4.57
CA GLU A 72 7.11 -0.53 3.42
C GLU A 72 7.66 0.72 2.72
N VAL A 73 6.81 1.74 2.51
CA VAL A 73 7.22 3.02 1.91
C VAL A 73 8.17 3.78 2.82
N GLU A 74 7.93 3.84 4.13
CA GLU A 74 8.83 4.45 5.12
C GLU A 74 10.22 3.81 5.09
N ASN A 75 10.29 2.48 5.14
CA ASN A 75 11.56 1.75 5.09
C ASN A 75 12.32 2.02 3.80
N TYR A 76 11.63 2.06 2.67
CA TYR A 76 12.24 2.38 1.40
C TYR A 76 12.73 3.84 1.36
N THR A 77 11.94 4.78 1.86
CA THR A 77 12.30 6.20 1.95
C THR A 77 13.59 6.39 2.74
N ASN A 78 13.70 5.71 3.91
CA ASN A 78 14.89 5.77 4.77
C ASN A 78 16.14 5.15 4.15
N SER A 79 15.99 4.23 3.20
CA SER A 79 17.10 3.56 2.50
C SER A 79 17.46 4.20 1.16
N CYS A 80 16.62 5.11 0.66
CA CYS A 80 16.80 5.75 -0.65
C CYS A 80 17.88 6.84 -0.59
N ALA A 81 18.85 6.76 -1.48
CA ALA A 81 19.96 7.71 -1.52
C ALA A 81 19.69 8.93 -2.44
N ASP A 82 18.69 8.86 -3.32
CA ASP A 82 18.37 9.92 -4.26
C ASP A 82 17.41 10.94 -3.63
N SER A 83 17.90 12.16 -3.41
CA SER A 83 17.17 13.22 -2.72
C SER A 83 15.86 13.62 -3.41
N ALA A 84 15.82 13.63 -4.74
CA ALA A 84 14.59 13.93 -5.48
C ALA A 84 13.54 12.84 -5.29
N SER A 85 13.96 11.59 -5.33
CA SER A 85 13.07 10.44 -5.05
C SER A 85 12.58 10.43 -3.60
N VAL A 86 13.44 10.78 -2.64
CA VAL A 86 13.06 10.92 -1.23
C VAL A 86 11.97 11.97 -1.04
N ALA A 87 12.07 13.12 -1.70
CA ALA A 87 11.02 14.14 -1.67
C ALA A 87 9.67 13.64 -2.20
N VAL A 88 9.68 12.88 -3.31
CA VAL A 88 8.48 12.24 -3.86
C VAL A 88 7.90 11.21 -2.90
N LEU A 89 8.74 10.40 -2.26
CA LEU A 89 8.31 9.38 -1.28
C LEU A 89 7.68 10.03 -0.03
N HIS A 90 8.24 11.13 0.48
CA HIS A 90 7.63 11.89 1.57
C HIS A 90 6.26 12.46 1.17
N SER A 91 6.12 13.00 -0.05
CA SER A 91 4.81 13.45 -0.55
C SER A 91 3.80 12.29 -0.62
N MET A 92 4.24 11.10 -1.07
CA MET A 92 3.41 9.91 -1.11
C MET A 92 3.02 9.45 0.31
N LEU A 93 3.93 9.47 1.28
CA LEU A 93 3.64 9.15 2.68
C LEU A 93 2.61 10.09 3.29
N ALA A 94 2.74 11.41 3.03
CA ALA A 94 1.74 12.38 3.48
C ALA A 94 0.33 12.05 2.95
N GLU A 95 0.21 11.71 1.66
CA GLU A 95 -1.05 11.28 1.05
C GLU A 95 -1.57 9.98 1.68
N MET A 96 -0.71 9.00 1.93
CA MET A 96 -1.10 7.73 2.54
C MET A 96 -1.63 7.92 3.96
N TYR A 97 -0.94 8.68 4.81
CA TYR A 97 -1.40 8.99 6.16
C TYR A 97 -2.72 9.76 6.16
N GLN A 98 -2.87 10.73 5.26
CA GLN A 98 -4.11 11.49 5.11
C GLN A 98 -5.28 10.60 4.70
N ASN A 99 -5.08 9.72 3.72
CA ASN A 99 -6.11 8.77 3.28
C ASN A 99 -6.54 7.82 4.39
N TYR A 100 -5.56 7.25 5.12
CA TYR A 100 -5.86 6.37 6.24
C TYR A 100 -6.66 7.09 7.33
N TYR A 101 -6.24 8.31 7.70
CA TYR A 101 -6.96 9.14 8.65
C TYR A 101 -8.39 9.44 8.21
N GLN A 102 -8.59 9.89 6.98
CA GLN A 102 -9.92 10.23 6.45
C GLN A 102 -10.88 9.03 6.46
N ARG A 103 -10.41 7.85 6.07
CA ARG A 103 -11.22 6.64 6.06
C ARG A 103 -11.63 6.16 7.44
N ASN A 104 -10.78 6.37 8.43
CA ASN A 104 -10.96 5.90 9.79
C ASN A 104 -11.30 7.04 10.76
N GLN A 105 -11.61 8.24 10.26
CA GLN A 105 -11.76 9.47 11.03
C GLN A 105 -12.72 9.33 12.20
N TRP A 106 -13.85 8.66 11.98
CA TRP A 106 -14.84 8.47 13.04
C TRP A 106 -14.27 7.72 14.25
N THR A 107 -13.58 6.63 14.02
CA THR A 107 -12.94 5.82 15.07
C THR A 107 -11.75 6.54 15.70
N ILE A 108 -10.93 7.20 14.86
CA ILE A 108 -9.71 7.89 15.32
C ILE A 108 -10.05 9.07 16.23
N ASN A 109 -11.09 9.83 15.91
CA ASN A 109 -11.48 11.01 16.70
C ASN A 109 -12.05 10.68 18.09
N GLN A 110 -12.39 9.42 18.34
CA GLN A 110 -12.83 8.96 19.66
C GLN A 110 -11.67 8.56 20.58
N ARG A 111 -10.44 8.52 20.07
CA ARG A 111 -9.28 8.08 20.85
C ARG A 111 -8.70 9.23 21.67
N THR A 112 -8.31 8.91 22.89
CA THR A 112 -7.61 9.84 23.78
C THR A 112 -6.11 9.64 23.67
N GLN A 113 -5.37 10.73 23.48
CA GLN A 113 -3.92 10.67 23.41
C GLN A 113 -3.32 10.46 24.81
N LEU A 114 -2.45 9.47 24.92
CA LEU A 114 -1.61 9.27 26.09
C LEU A 114 -0.41 10.22 25.98
N SER A 115 -0.19 11.04 27.00
CA SER A 115 0.90 12.00 27.02
C SER A 115 2.28 11.32 26.97
N GLY A 116 3.11 11.75 26.02
CA GLY A 116 4.53 11.33 25.96
C GLY A 116 4.78 9.96 25.30
N TYR A 117 3.78 9.32 24.71
CA TYR A 117 3.94 8.04 24.03
C TYR A 117 3.40 8.08 22.58
N ILE A 118 4.23 7.69 21.63
CA ILE A 118 3.87 7.51 20.22
C ILE A 118 3.89 6.02 19.90
N PRO A 119 2.72 5.38 19.69
CA PRO A 119 2.66 3.97 19.32
C PRO A 119 3.28 3.72 17.94
N GLU A 120 3.96 2.57 17.77
CA GLU A 120 4.47 2.14 16.47
C GLU A 120 3.34 1.79 15.48
N ASP A 121 2.21 1.29 16.00
CA ASP A 121 1.06 0.90 15.18
C ASP A 121 0.14 2.09 14.95
N ILE A 122 0.05 2.53 13.70
CA ILE A 122 -0.83 3.65 13.30
C ILE A 122 -2.31 3.35 13.55
N ARG A 123 -2.69 2.07 13.67
CA ARG A 123 -4.08 1.67 13.97
C ARG A 123 -4.58 2.16 15.32
N VAL A 124 -3.67 2.57 16.22
CA VAL A 124 -4.02 3.11 17.54
C VAL A 124 -3.72 4.61 17.68
N TRP A 125 -3.24 5.25 16.62
CA TRP A 125 -2.95 6.68 16.63
C TRP A 125 -4.20 7.55 16.82
N THR A 126 -4.00 8.71 17.44
CA THR A 126 -5.02 9.76 17.58
C THR A 126 -4.97 10.73 16.39
N SER A 127 -5.99 11.58 16.26
CA SER A 127 -6.06 12.60 15.21
C SER A 127 -4.84 13.54 15.21
N ASN A 128 -4.34 13.91 16.42
CA ASN A 128 -3.17 14.78 16.54
C ASN A 128 -1.92 14.12 15.97
N LEU A 129 -1.67 12.83 16.29
CA LEU A 129 -0.52 12.10 15.75
C LEU A 129 -0.55 12.02 14.21
N PHE A 130 -1.73 11.78 13.63
CA PHE A 130 -1.88 11.81 12.17
C PHE A 130 -1.61 13.20 11.60
N THR A 131 -2.16 14.25 12.21
CA THR A 131 -1.99 15.62 11.73
C THR A 131 -0.52 16.04 11.79
N ASP A 132 0.16 15.75 12.90
CA ASP A 132 1.58 16.06 13.07
C ASP A 132 2.44 15.29 12.07
N LYS A 133 2.15 14.00 11.86
CA LYS A 133 2.90 13.16 10.92
C LYS A 133 2.69 13.61 9.46
N ILE A 134 1.46 13.91 9.07
CA ILE A 134 1.16 14.42 7.72
C ILE A 134 1.92 15.73 7.47
N LYS A 135 1.92 16.65 8.45
CA LYS A 135 2.65 17.91 8.35
C LYS A 135 4.16 17.67 8.23
N GLU A 136 4.72 16.77 9.06
CA GLU A 136 6.13 16.39 8.99
C GLU A 136 6.51 15.89 7.60
N GLU A 137 5.72 14.97 7.03
CA GLU A 137 5.97 14.40 5.71
C GLU A 137 5.88 15.44 4.59
N ILE A 138 4.92 16.37 4.68
CA ILE A 138 4.83 17.51 3.75
C ILE A 138 6.09 18.39 3.86
N ASP A 139 6.49 18.76 5.08
CA ASP A 139 7.66 19.60 5.31
C ASP A 139 8.94 18.93 4.78
N LEU A 140 9.08 17.60 4.94
CA LEU A 140 10.18 16.82 4.41
C LEU A 140 10.18 16.78 2.87
N SER A 141 9.00 16.69 2.25
CA SER A 141 8.87 16.67 0.78
C SER A 141 9.26 17.99 0.12
N LEU A 142 9.17 19.09 0.86
CA LEU A 142 9.46 20.44 0.36
C LEU A 142 10.91 20.91 0.64
N ARG A 143 11.73 20.09 1.29
CA ARG A 143 13.13 20.46 1.56
C ARG A 143 13.91 20.57 0.27
N PRO A 144 14.77 21.60 0.13
CA PRO A 144 15.61 21.74 -1.05
C PRO A 144 16.47 20.48 -1.24
N THR A 145 16.41 19.92 -2.43
CA THR A 145 17.34 18.86 -2.85
C THR A 145 18.67 19.51 -3.21
N ALA A 146 19.69 19.27 -2.41
CA ALA A 146 21.05 19.76 -2.68
C ALA A 146 21.71 18.99 -3.82
#